data_fd1e151023798d16e70017025105f722
#
_entry.id   fd1e151023798d16e70017025105f722
#
_cell.length_a   1.000
_cell.length_b   1.000
_cell.length_c   1.000
_cell.angle_alpha   90.00
_cell.angle_beta   90.00
_cell.angle_gamma   90.00
#
_symmetry.space_group_name_H-M   'P 1'
#
loop_
_entity.id
_entity.type
_entity.pdbx_description
1 polymer ?
#
loop_
_entity_poly.entity_id
_entity_poly.type
_entity_poly.pdbx_seq_one_letter_code
_entity_poly.pdbx_strand_id
1 'polypeptide(L)'
;MKIKTFMTIIALASAASGAMAQESLSTGIPVENLDKTARPADDFYQFACGGWMKNNPLPAAYSRYGSFDQLAENNNKRINAILNDLKNVDYKEGSVERKLSDLYKLATDSARRSADGIKPLMPFIKQLEQAKTKEQLFEVQLEYAKYGNNEFIGAWYGTDRKNSKQNILNIWQGGMTLGQKSYYLDEDPATKAIREAYKKHIAKMFALVGFSETEAEKKMVNVMKLETELAKAAKSPAELRDPEANYNSMTRQEFNKRYPNIK
;
A
#
# COMPACT_ATOMS: atom_id res chain seq x y z
N MET A 1 -58.57 17.05 -3.12
CA MET A 1 -57.57 17.52 -4.11
C MET A 1 -56.13 17.45 -3.54
N LYS A 2 -55.78 16.47 -2.71
CA LYS A 2 -54.44 16.31 -2.10
C LYS A 2 -53.73 14.96 -2.39
N ILE A 3 -54.38 14.00 -3.01
CA ILE A 3 -53.81 12.68 -3.27
C ILE A 3 -53.11 12.59 -4.66
N LYS A 4 -53.57 13.36 -5.64
CA LYS A 4 -52.97 13.36 -7.00
C LYS A 4 -51.59 14.03 -7.06
N THR A 5 -51.30 14.98 -6.19
CA THR A 5 -50.00 15.69 -6.15
C THR A 5 -48.90 14.82 -5.48
N PHE A 6 -49.29 13.91 -4.58
CA PHE A 6 -48.33 13.02 -3.89
C PHE A 6 -47.85 11.90 -4.79
N MET A 7 -48.69 11.39 -5.69
CA MET A 7 -48.32 10.36 -6.65
C MET A 7 -47.38 10.85 -7.78
N THR A 8 -47.47 12.14 -8.12
CA THR A 8 -46.62 12.72 -9.17
C THR A 8 -45.18 12.94 -8.68
N ILE A 9 -44.99 13.23 -7.38
CA ILE A 9 -43.66 13.42 -6.77
C ILE A 9 -42.95 12.08 -6.60
N ILE A 10 -43.67 11.00 -6.29
CA ILE A 10 -43.08 9.64 -6.19
C ILE A 10 -42.67 9.11 -7.56
N ALA A 11 -43.41 9.43 -8.62
CA ALA A 11 -43.09 9.03 -9.99
C ALA A 11 -41.87 9.79 -10.58
N LEU A 12 -41.64 11.05 -10.16
CA LEU A 12 -40.42 11.79 -10.54
C LEU A 12 -39.18 11.35 -9.75
N ALA A 13 -39.33 10.96 -8.48
CA ALA A 13 -38.20 10.43 -7.69
C ALA A 13 -37.72 9.07 -8.16
N SER A 14 -38.61 8.22 -8.71
CA SER A 14 -38.23 6.93 -9.30
C SER A 14 -37.62 7.06 -10.70
N ALA A 15 -37.84 8.15 -11.41
CA ALA A 15 -37.21 8.40 -12.72
C ALA A 15 -35.79 9.00 -12.60
N ALA A 16 -35.47 9.68 -11.47
CA ALA A 16 -34.14 10.22 -11.24
C ALA A 16 -33.13 9.18 -10.74
N SER A 17 -33.57 8.06 -10.17
CA SER A 17 -32.68 6.95 -9.75
C SER A 17 -32.34 5.96 -10.88
N GLY A 18 -32.85 6.14 -12.09
CA GLY A 18 -32.58 5.28 -13.23
C GLY A 18 -31.49 5.75 -14.21
N ALA A 19 -30.87 6.91 -13.95
CA ALA A 19 -29.81 7.45 -14.81
C ALA A 19 -28.40 7.25 -14.25
N MET A 20 -28.18 6.29 -13.34
CA MET A 20 -26.88 5.65 -13.23
C MET A 20 -26.71 4.88 -14.55
N ALA A 21 -25.80 5.37 -15.39
CA ALA A 21 -25.44 4.68 -16.62
C ALA A 21 -25.26 3.20 -16.29
N GLN A 22 -26.21 2.40 -16.72
CA GLN A 22 -26.07 0.97 -16.77
C GLN A 22 -24.92 0.74 -17.73
N GLU A 23 -23.68 0.67 -17.22
CA GLU A 23 -22.58 0.11 -17.99
C GLU A 23 -23.15 -1.20 -18.54
N SER A 24 -23.35 -1.27 -19.83
CA SER A 24 -23.77 -2.50 -20.49
C SER A 24 -22.78 -3.55 -20.04
N LEU A 25 -23.24 -4.50 -19.23
CA LEU A 25 -22.47 -5.68 -18.90
C LEU A 25 -22.18 -6.34 -20.24
N SER A 26 -21.02 -6.07 -20.82
CA SER A 26 -20.56 -6.77 -22.01
C SER A 26 -20.38 -8.22 -21.59
N THR A 27 -21.35 -9.04 -21.93
CA THR A 27 -21.27 -10.47 -21.75
C THR A 27 -20.37 -11.03 -22.84
N GLY A 28 -19.09 -11.22 -22.54
CA GLY A 28 -18.17 -11.82 -23.48
C GLY A 28 -16.82 -11.10 -23.56
N ILE A 29 -15.98 -11.57 -24.44
CA ILE A 29 -14.70 -10.96 -24.78
C ILE A 29 -14.94 -9.74 -25.66
N PRO A 30 -14.55 -8.52 -25.28
CA PRO A 30 -14.67 -7.34 -26.12
C PRO A 30 -13.89 -7.53 -27.41
N VAL A 31 -14.58 -7.51 -28.56
CA VAL A 31 -13.96 -7.81 -29.87
C VAL A 31 -12.91 -6.77 -30.25
N GLU A 32 -13.04 -5.55 -29.74
CA GLU A 32 -12.07 -4.45 -29.88
C GLU A 32 -10.73 -4.73 -29.22
N ASN A 33 -10.67 -5.68 -28.30
CA ASN A 33 -9.41 -6.10 -27.65
C ASN A 33 -8.58 -7.03 -28.53
N LEU A 34 -9.19 -7.60 -29.58
CA LEU A 34 -8.51 -8.49 -30.50
C LEU A 34 -7.73 -7.72 -31.56
N ASP A 35 -6.51 -8.18 -31.84
CA ASP A 35 -5.77 -7.79 -33.04
C ASP A 35 -5.99 -8.82 -34.15
N LYS A 36 -6.93 -8.54 -35.04
CA LYS A 36 -7.28 -9.42 -36.13
C LYS A 36 -6.21 -9.51 -37.25
N THR A 37 -5.15 -8.71 -37.16
CA THR A 37 -4.02 -8.78 -38.11
C THR A 37 -3.00 -9.85 -37.68
N ALA A 38 -2.99 -10.24 -36.40
CA ALA A 38 -2.18 -11.34 -35.92
C ALA A 38 -2.88 -12.69 -36.15
N ARG A 39 -2.12 -13.70 -36.61
CA ARG A 39 -2.65 -15.06 -36.72
C ARG A 39 -2.60 -15.76 -35.35
N PRO A 40 -3.72 -16.28 -34.86
CA PRO A 40 -3.77 -16.91 -33.53
C PRO A 40 -2.77 -18.08 -33.33
N ALA A 41 -2.47 -18.78 -34.49
CA ALA A 41 -1.53 -19.90 -34.45
C ALA A 41 -0.05 -19.45 -34.33
N ASP A 42 0.27 -18.23 -34.73
CA ASP A 42 1.64 -17.70 -34.70
C ASP A 42 1.90 -16.90 -33.44
N ASP A 43 0.97 -16.03 -33.04
CA ASP A 43 1.04 -15.23 -31.81
C ASP A 43 -0.36 -15.05 -31.22
N PHE A 44 -0.75 -15.98 -30.35
CA PHE A 44 -2.05 -15.92 -29.70
C PHE A 44 -2.18 -14.74 -28.74
N TYR A 45 -1.08 -14.34 -28.07
CA TYR A 45 -1.10 -13.21 -27.15
C TYR A 45 -1.39 -11.90 -27.89
N GLN A 46 -0.67 -11.66 -28.99
CA GLN A 46 -0.92 -10.48 -29.82
C GLN A 46 -2.33 -10.50 -30.39
N PHE A 47 -2.81 -11.65 -30.89
CA PHE A 47 -4.18 -11.79 -31.38
C PHE A 47 -5.21 -11.44 -30.30
N ALA A 48 -5.07 -11.99 -29.10
CA ALA A 48 -6.06 -11.84 -28.03
C ALA A 48 -6.04 -10.48 -27.33
N CYS A 49 -4.88 -9.85 -27.23
CA CYS A 49 -4.66 -8.65 -26.40
C CYS A 49 -4.16 -7.42 -27.18
N GLY A 50 -3.79 -7.58 -28.44
CA GLY A 50 -3.13 -6.51 -29.22
C GLY A 50 -3.99 -5.25 -29.39
N GLY A 51 -5.30 -5.42 -29.60
CA GLY A 51 -6.25 -4.30 -29.66
C GLY A 51 -6.34 -3.57 -28.32
N TRP A 52 -6.41 -4.31 -27.22
CA TRP A 52 -6.41 -3.71 -25.88
C TRP A 52 -5.12 -2.93 -25.62
N MET A 53 -3.96 -3.50 -25.90
CA MET A 53 -2.66 -2.84 -25.70
C MET A 53 -2.54 -1.55 -26.52
N LYS A 54 -3.03 -1.57 -27.76
CA LYS A 54 -3.06 -0.38 -28.63
C LYS A 54 -3.93 0.73 -28.06
N ASN A 55 -5.09 0.39 -27.49
CA ASN A 55 -6.05 1.34 -26.94
C ASN A 55 -5.70 1.80 -25.52
N ASN A 56 -4.80 1.07 -24.81
CA ASN A 56 -4.39 1.35 -23.44
C ASN A 56 -2.85 1.36 -23.36
N PRO A 57 -2.18 2.39 -23.89
CA PRO A 57 -0.73 2.49 -23.83
C PRO A 57 -0.27 2.56 -22.36
N LEU A 58 0.92 2.03 -22.07
CA LEU A 58 1.51 2.03 -20.75
C LEU A 58 1.66 3.47 -20.22
N PRO A 59 0.95 3.86 -19.14
CA PRO A 59 1.12 5.20 -18.58
C PRO A 59 2.48 5.35 -17.91
N ALA A 60 3.06 6.56 -17.94
CA ALA A 60 4.41 6.83 -17.41
C ALA A 60 4.60 6.49 -15.92
N ALA A 61 3.51 6.45 -15.15
CA ALA A 61 3.54 6.11 -13.73
C ALA A 61 3.60 4.59 -13.46
N TYR A 62 3.47 3.75 -14.48
CA TYR A 62 3.38 2.30 -14.32
C TYR A 62 4.58 1.61 -15.00
N SER A 63 5.12 0.58 -14.35
CA SER A 63 6.10 -0.33 -14.96
C SER A 63 5.43 -1.44 -15.79
N ARG A 64 4.15 -1.68 -15.55
CA ARG A 64 3.26 -2.58 -16.29
C ARG A 64 1.84 -2.04 -16.19
N TYR A 65 1.00 -2.31 -17.18
CA TYR A 65 -0.41 -1.90 -17.16
C TYR A 65 -1.27 -2.99 -17.78
N GLY A 66 -2.36 -3.33 -17.14
CA GLY A 66 -3.28 -4.38 -17.57
C GLY A 66 -4.71 -4.11 -17.11
N SER A 67 -5.61 -5.03 -17.41
CA SER A 67 -7.04 -4.92 -17.05
C SER A 67 -7.27 -4.79 -15.54
N PHE A 68 -6.43 -5.42 -14.71
CA PHE A 68 -6.52 -5.27 -13.26
C PHE A 68 -6.11 -3.88 -12.78
N ASP A 69 -5.10 -3.26 -13.41
CA ASP A 69 -4.70 -1.89 -13.10
C ASP A 69 -5.80 -0.90 -13.48
N GLN A 70 -6.41 -1.08 -14.65
CA GLN A 70 -7.56 -0.29 -15.10
C GLN A 70 -8.77 -0.45 -14.15
N LEU A 71 -9.04 -1.68 -13.69
CA LEU A 71 -10.11 -1.94 -12.71
C LEU A 71 -9.83 -1.22 -11.39
N ALA A 72 -8.59 -1.29 -10.89
CA ALA A 72 -8.17 -0.59 -9.67
C ALA A 72 -8.32 0.93 -9.80
N GLU A 73 -7.91 1.52 -10.94
CA GLU A 73 -8.11 2.95 -11.21
C GLU A 73 -9.59 3.33 -11.23
N ASN A 74 -10.43 2.54 -11.90
CA ASN A 74 -11.87 2.79 -11.95
C ASN A 74 -12.50 2.69 -10.55
N ASN A 75 -12.10 1.72 -9.73
CA ASN A 75 -12.55 1.62 -8.35
C ASN A 75 -12.12 2.83 -7.52
N ASN A 76 -10.87 3.27 -7.66
CA ASN A 76 -10.38 4.47 -6.98
C ASN A 76 -11.15 5.73 -7.41
N LYS A 77 -11.46 5.88 -8.69
CA LYS A 77 -12.29 6.98 -9.18
C LYS A 77 -13.70 6.96 -8.56
N ARG A 78 -14.34 5.77 -8.49
CA ARG A 78 -15.66 5.61 -7.86
C ARG A 78 -15.62 5.90 -6.36
N ILE A 79 -14.63 5.38 -5.63
CA ILE A 79 -14.44 5.67 -4.20
C ILE A 79 -14.22 7.17 -3.98
N ASN A 80 -13.37 7.80 -4.79
CA ASN A 80 -13.14 9.24 -4.68
C ASN A 80 -14.40 10.05 -4.96
N ALA A 81 -15.24 9.65 -5.92
CA ALA A 81 -16.52 10.30 -6.17
C ALA A 81 -17.44 10.21 -4.94
N ILE A 82 -17.60 9.01 -4.36
CA ILE A 82 -18.38 8.80 -3.13
C ILE A 82 -17.87 9.69 -1.98
N LEU A 83 -16.55 9.71 -1.76
CA LEU A 83 -15.95 10.51 -0.67
C LEU A 83 -16.11 12.02 -0.92
N ASN A 84 -16.04 12.48 -2.16
CA ASN A 84 -16.32 13.87 -2.51
C ASN A 84 -17.79 14.25 -2.28
N ASP A 85 -18.71 13.37 -2.59
CA ASP A 85 -20.14 13.60 -2.33
C ASP A 85 -20.39 13.67 -0.81
N LEU A 86 -19.80 12.76 -0.02
CA LEU A 86 -19.88 12.76 1.43
C LEU A 86 -19.29 14.04 2.03
N LYS A 87 -18.24 14.60 1.45
CA LYS A 87 -17.58 15.83 1.95
C LYS A 87 -18.51 17.04 1.98
N ASN A 88 -19.48 17.10 1.09
CA ASN A 88 -20.32 18.28 0.86
C ASN A 88 -21.64 18.28 1.66
N VAL A 89 -21.89 17.22 2.45
CA VAL A 89 -23.13 17.04 3.22
C VAL A 89 -22.81 17.09 4.71
N ASP A 90 -23.72 17.71 5.49
CA ASP A 90 -23.64 17.66 6.94
C ASP A 90 -24.45 16.46 7.47
N TYR A 91 -23.75 15.53 8.09
CA TYR A 91 -24.31 14.28 8.59
C TYR A 91 -24.45 14.32 10.11
N LYS A 92 -25.37 13.48 10.63
CA LYS A 92 -25.56 13.31 12.07
C LYS A 92 -24.24 12.90 12.74
N GLU A 93 -23.95 13.54 13.86
CA GLU A 93 -22.79 13.20 14.68
C GLU A 93 -22.77 11.71 15.05
N GLY A 94 -21.58 11.07 14.95
CA GLY A 94 -21.39 9.66 15.25
C GLY A 94 -21.79 8.69 14.13
N SER A 95 -22.47 9.14 13.06
CA SER A 95 -22.77 8.29 11.90
C SER A 95 -21.50 7.89 11.13
N VAL A 96 -21.58 6.82 10.35
CA VAL A 96 -20.47 6.35 9.51
C VAL A 96 -20.12 7.38 8.45
N GLU A 97 -21.13 7.98 7.83
CA GLU A 97 -20.99 9.01 6.81
C GLU A 97 -20.26 10.22 7.36
N ARG A 98 -20.59 10.66 8.60
CA ARG A 98 -19.90 11.75 9.27
C ARG A 98 -18.42 11.43 9.50
N LYS A 99 -18.12 10.25 10.02
CA LYS A 99 -16.73 9.81 10.25
C LYS A 99 -15.92 9.77 8.97
N LEU A 100 -16.49 9.23 7.88
CA LEU A 100 -15.84 9.18 6.57
C LEU A 100 -15.63 10.59 6.00
N SER A 101 -16.64 11.47 6.09
CA SER A 101 -16.55 12.85 5.63
C SER A 101 -15.45 13.61 6.38
N ASP A 102 -15.42 13.52 7.71
CA ASP A 102 -14.43 14.21 8.53
C ASP A 102 -13.01 13.70 8.28
N LEU A 103 -12.85 12.37 8.17
CA LEU A 103 -11.55 11.76 7.83
C LEU A 103 -11.07 12.18 6.44
N TYR A 104 -11.96 12.19 5.46
CA TYR A 104 -11.60 12.60 4.09
C TYR A 104 -11.27 14.09 4.01
N LYS A 105 -12.03 14.97 4.69
CA LYS A 105 -11.72 16.41 4.82
C LYS A 105 -10.33 16.61 5.41
N LEU A 106 -10.03 15.91 6.51
CA LEU A 106 -8.74 15.98 7.19
C LEU A 106 -7.60 15.48 6.28
N ALA A 107 -7.80 14.34 5.62
CA ALA A 107 -6.80 13.73 4.75
C ALA A 107 -6.48 14.57 3.50
N THR A 108 -7.46 15.34 3.01
CA THR A 108 -7.30 16.19 1.81
C THR A 108 -6.98 17.66 2.12
N ASP A 109 -6.86 18.04 3.40
CA ASP A 109 -6.49 19.40 3.81
C ASP A 109 -4.98 19.63 3.61
N SER A 110 -4.62 19.98 2.40
CA SER A 110 -3.23 20.27 2.02
C SER A 110 -2.68 21.53 2.68
N ALA A 111 -3.54 22.53 2.92
CA ALA A 111 -3.15 23.78 3.58
C ALA A 111 -2.71 23.50 5.03
N ARG A 112 -3.50 22.74 5.77
CA ARG A 112 -3.17 22.32 7.13
C ARG A 112 -1.91 21.48 7.17
N ARG A 113 -1.78 20.48 6.29
CA ARG A 113 -0.53 19.66 6.22
C ARG A 113 0.70 20.50 5.96
N SER A 114 0.61 21.49 5.07
CA SER A 114 1.74 22.39 4.78
C SER A 114 2.08 23.29 5.97
N ALA A 115 1.08 23.78 6.71
CA ALA A 115 1.29 24.58 7.91
C ALA A 115 1.86 23.76 9.09
N ASP A 116 1.38 22.54 9.27
CA ASP A 116 1.85 21.64 10.33
C ASP A 116 3.27 21.11 10.04
N GLY A 117 3.59 20.85 8.77
CA GLY A 117 4.89 20.30 8.36
C GLY A 117 5.27 19.05 9.11
N ILE A 118 6.47 19.03 9.71
CA ILE A 118 7.00 17.89 10.48
C ILE A 118 6.49 17.82 11.94
N LYS A 119 5.82 18.87 12.44
CA LYS A 119 5.45 18.96 13.86
C LYS A 119 4.72 17.73 14.41
N PRO A 120 3.75 17.11 13.70
CA PRO A 120 3.06 15.93 14.21
C PRO A 120 3.97 14.71 14.41
N LEU A 121 5.10 14.62 13.69
CA LEU A 121 6.06 13.52 13.80
C LEU A 121 7.13 13.76 14.87
N MET A 122 7.31 15.01 15.33
CA MET A 122 8.37 15.34 16.30
C MET A 122 8.30 14.56 17.61
N PRO A 123 7.12 14.27 18.21
CA PRO A 123 7.07 13.45 19.43
C PRO A 123 7.68 12.06 19.22
N PHE A 124 7.41 11.43 18.07
CA PHE A 124 7.95 10.10 17.72
C PHE A 124 9.46 10.15 17.46
N ILE A 125 9.94 11.15 16.73
CA ILE A 125 11.36 11.34 16.45
C ILE A 125 12.13 11.52 17.76
N LYS A 126 11.61 12.33 18.69
CA LYS A 126 12.24 12.54 20.00
C LYS A 126 12.33 11.26 20.83
N GLN A 127 11.30 10.41 20.80
CA GLN A 127 11.34 9.11 21.47
C GLN A 127 12.45 8.21 20.90
N LEU A 128 12.60 8.18 19.58
CA LEU A 128 13.68 7.43 18.91
C LEU A 128 15.07 7.98 19.28
N GLU A 129 15.24 9.28 19.33
CA GLU A 129 16.50 9.92 19.71
C GLU A 129 16.89 9.67 21.18
N GLN A 130 15.90 9.50 22.04
CA GLN A 130 16.10 9.20 23.47
C GLN A 130 16.46 7.74 23.73
N ALA A 131 16.15 6.83 22.82
CA ALA A 131 16.50 5.41 22.94
C ALA A 131 18.03 5.23 22.83
N LYS A 132 18.68 4.77 23.91
CA LYS A 132 20.14 4.56 23.99
C LYS A 132 20.53 3.09 23.99
N THR A 133 19.57 2.20 24.20
CA THR A 133 19.78 0.75 24.18
C THR A 133 18.85 0.08 23.19
N LYS A 134 19.15 -1.17 22.82
CA LYS A 134 18.30 -1.97 21.94
C LYS A 134 16.92 -2.20 22.56
N GLU A 135 16.87 -2.43 23.87
CA GLU A 135 15.64 -2.65 24.62
C GLU A 135 14.72 -1.42 24.53
N GLN A 136 15.26 -0.22 24.77
CA GLN A 136 14.53 1.04 24.64
C GLN A 136 14.04 1.26 23.20
N LEU A 137 14.86 0.92 22.19
CA LEU A 137 14.44 0.99 20.79
C LEU A 137 13.26 0.06 20.50
N PHE A 138 13.30 -1.18 21.05
CA PHE A 138 12.18 -2.11 20.91
C PHE A 138 10.91 -1.62 21.59
N GLU A 139 10.99 -1.00 22.75
CA GLU A 139 9.84 -0.39 23.43
C GLU A 139 9.21 0.71 22.57
N VAL A 140 10.02 1.59 21.98
CA VAL A 140 9.51 2.63 21.05
C VAL A 140 8.85 1.99 19.83
N GLN A 141 9.42 0.91 19.28
CA GLN A 141 8.82 0.20 18.14
C GLN A 141 7.50 -0.46 18.50
N LEU A 142 7.37 -1.04 19.69
CA LEU A 142 6.09 -1.60 20.15
C LEU A 142 5.01 -0.53 20.28
N GLU A 143 5.36 0.69 20.70
CA GLU A 143 4.44 1.82 20.69
C GLU A 143 4.02 2.18 19.25
N TYR A 144 4.94 2.18 18.30
CA TYR A 144 4.62 2.47 16.89
C TYR A 144 3.80 1.38 16.23
N ALA A 145 3.98 0.13 16.64
CA ALA A 145 3.20 -1.00 16.15
C ALA A 145 1.69 -0.83 16.41
N LYS A 146 1.30 -0.12 17.48
CA LYS A 146 -0.09 0.24 17.77
C LYS A 146 -0.72 1.12 16.68
N TYR A 147 0.10 1.84 15.94
CA TYR A 147 -0.32 2.69 14.81
C TYR A 147 -0.10 2.03 13.44
N GLY A 148 0.20 0.72 13.42
CA GLY A 148 0.39 -0.04 12.20
C GLY A 148 1.82 -0.02 11.64
N ASN A 149 2.77 0.57 12.34
CA ASN A 149 4.18 0.64 11.93
C ASN A 149 4.98 -0.55 12.47
N ASN A 150 5.25 -1.54 11.61
CA ASN A 150 6.10 -2.71 11.93
C ASN A 150 7.39 -2.62 11.10
N GLU A 151 8.37 -1.86 11.59
CA GLU A 151 9.55 -1.47 10.80
C GLU A 151 10.48 -2.64 10.47
N PHE A 152 10.85 -3.48 11.44
CA PHE A 152 11.86 -4.51 11.23
C PHE A 152 11.28 -5.91 11.04
N ILE A 153 10.10 -6.17 11.57
CA ILE A 153 9.47 -7.49 11.59
C ILE A 153 7.99 -7.31 11.31
N GLY A 154 7.51 -7.94 10.25
CA GLY A 154 6.07 -8.08 10.02
C GLY A 154 5.48 -9.03 11.07
N ALA A 155 4.40 -8.63 11.73
CA ALA A 155 3.70 -9.47 12.69
C ALA A 155 2.18 -9.30 12.54
N TRP A 156 1.45 -10.40 12.42
CA TRP A 156 -0.01 -10.38 12.34
C TRP A 156 -0.62 -11.69 12.84
N TYR A 157 -1.83 -11.62 13.36
CA TYR A 157 -2.62 -12.81 13.65
C TYR A 157 -3.33 -13.29 12.38
N GLY A 158 -3.24 -14.57 12.11
CA GLY A 158 -3.90 -15.19 10.96
C GLY A 158 -4.07 -16.70 11.17
N THR A 159 -4.87 -17.30 10.32
CA THR A 159 -5.13 -18.73 10.35
C THR A 159 -3.86 -19.53 10.17
N ASP A 160 -3.66 -20.54 11.02
CA ASP A 160 -2.58 -21.50 10.87
C ASP A 160 -2.76 -22.30 9.57
N ARG A 161 -1.73 -22.33 8.72
CA ARG A 161 -1.77 -23.00 7.42
C ARG A 161 -1.97 -24.50 7.51
N LYS A 162 -1.54 -25.13 8.62
CA LYS A 162 -1.69 -26.59 8.86
C LYS A 162 -2.88 -26.93 9.76
N ASN A 163 -3.49 -25.93 10.39
CA ASN A 163 -4.68 -26.11 11.22
C ASN A 163 -5.63 -24.90 11.11
N SER A 164 -6.50 -24.92 10.13
CA SER A 164 -7.44 -23.83 9.85
C SER A 164 -8.44 -23.51 10.97
N LYS A 165 -8.48 -24.33 12.03
CA LYS A 165 -9.36 -24.12 13.19
C LYS A 165 -8.77 -23.18 14.25
N GLN A 166 -7.53 -22.78 14.09
CA GLN A 166 -6.86 -21.87 15.03
C GLN A 166 -6.15 -20.72 14.31
N ASN A 167 -6.03 -19.59 15.01
CA ASN A 167 -5.21 -18.46 14.60
C ASN A 167 -3.90 -18.50 15.37
N ILE A 168 -2.82 -18.15 14.69
CA ILE A 168 -1.48 -18.02 15.27
C ILE A 168 -0.90 -16.64 14.97
N LEU A 169 0.08 -16.21 15.76
CA LEU A 169 0.90 -15.06 15.44
C LEU A 169 1.88 -15.44 14.33
N ASN A 170 1.76 -14.80 13.19
CA ASN A 170 2.71 -14.94 12.09
C ASN A 170 3.78 -13.86 12.24
N ILE A 171 5.03 -14.24 12.03
CA ILE A 171 6.18 -13.34 12.02
C ILE A 171 6.86 -13.45 10.66
N TRP A 172 7.20 -12.32 10.07
CA TRP A 172 7.74 -12.24 8.73
C TRP A 172 8.92 -11.28 8.65
N GLN A 173 9.79 -11.47 7.67
CA GLN A 173 10.89 -10.53 7.41
C GLN A 173 10.37 -9.15 7.03
N GLY A 174 11.06 -8.09 7.46
CA GLY A 174 10.74 -6.70 7.19
C GLY A 174 11.99 -5.83 7.15
N GLY A 175 11.83 -4.52 7.25
CA GLY A 175 12.93 -3.56 7.40
C GLY A 175 13.69 -3.24 6.11
N MET A 176 13.17 -3.62 4.95
CA MET A 176 13.73 -3.28 3.65
C MET A 176 12.76 -2.39 2.89
N THR A 177 13.01 -1.10 2.84
CA THR A 177 12.12 -0.11 2.19
C THR A 177 11.93 -0.38 0.70
N LEU A 178 12.94 -0.87 -0.01
CA LEU A 178 12.84 -1.27 -1.42
C LEU A 178 12.15 -2.62 -1.63
N GLY A 179 11.73 -3.29 -0.56
CA GLY A 179 10.83 -4.45 -0.56
C GLY A 179 11.50 -5.81 -0.78
N GLN A 180 12.63 -5.92 -1.45
CA GLN A 180 13.31 -7.20 -1.68
C GLN A 180 14.83 -7.08 -1.75
N LYS A 181 15.52 -8.17 -1.39
CA LYS A 181 16.99 -8.23 -1.27
C LYS A 181 17.75 -7.86 -2.54
N SER A 182 17.22 -8.20 -3.71
CA SER A 182 17.89 -7.92 -4.99
C SER A 182 18.20 -6.44 -5.19
N TYR A 183 17.31 -5.53 -4.77
CA TYR A 183 17.56 -4.09 -4.89
C TYR A 183 18.78 -3.61 -4.09
N TYR A 184 19.19 -4.33 -3.06
CA TYR A 184 20.35 -3.99 -2.23
C TYR A 184 21.63 -4.70 -2.67
N LEU A 185 21.52 -5.89 -3.28
CA LEU A 185 22.65 -6.80 -3.49
C LEU A 185 23.03 -6.98 -4.97
N ASP A 186 22.08 -6.85 -5.89
CA ASP A 186 22.35 -7.08 -7.31
C ASP A 186 23.10 -5.91 -7.93
N GLU A 187 23.98 -6.22 -8.87
CA GLU A 187 24.95 -5.27 -9.42
C GLU A 187 24.64 -4.84 -10.87
N ASP A 188 23.48 -5.23 -11.39
CA ASP A 188 23.01 -4.78 -12.70
C ASP A 188 22.76 -3.26 -12.73
N PRO A 189 22.88 -2.62 -13.90
CA PRO A 189 22.79 -1.16 -14.03
C PRO A 189 21.44 -0.57 -13.55
N ALA A 190 20.32 -1.28 -13.78
CA ALA A 190 18.99 -0.79 -13.41
C ALA A 190 18.83 -0.79 -11.89
N THR A 191 19.24 -1.86 -11.22
CA THR A 191 19.20 -1.98 -9.76
C THR A 191 20.13 -0.97 -9.08
N LYS A 192 21.33 -0.76 -9.63
CA LYS A 192 22.24 0.32 -9.16
C LYS A 192 21.60 1.70 -9.26
N ALA A 193 20.94 2.01 -10.36
CA ALA A 193 20.25 3.28 -10.53
C ALA A 193 19.14 3.50 -9.49
N ILE A 194 18.37 2.45 -9.18
CA ILE A 194 17.34 2.46 -8.12
C ILE A 194 17.98 2.74 -6.76
N ARG A 195 19.08 2.04 -6.41
CA ARG A 195 19.79 2.29 -5.14
C ARG A 195 20.31 3.72 -5.03
N GLU A 196 20.88 4.28 -6.08
CA GLU A 196 21.36 5.67 -6.06
C GLU A 196 20.22 6.68 -5.92
N ALA A 197 19.09 6.45 -6.58
CA ALA A 197 17.89 7.27 -6.41
C ALA A 197 17.35 7.17 -4.96
N TYR A 198 17.36 5.99 -4.37
CA TYR A 198 16.94 5.76 -2.99
C TYR A 198 17.84 6.46 -1.98
N LYS A 199 19.18 6.40 -2.13
CA LYS A 199 20.13 7.14 -1.30
C LYS A 199 19.85 8.64 -1.30
N LYS A 200 19.64 9.22 -2.49
CA LYS A 200 19.28 10.65 -2.64
C LYS A 200 17.96 10.96 -1.93
N HIS A 201 16.97 10.05 -2.04
CA HIS A 201 15.69 10.21 -1.37
C HIS A 201 15.84 10.20 0.16
N ILE A 202 16.59 9.24 0.73
CA ILE A 202 16.85 9.18 2.18
C ILE A 202 17.50 10.47 2.67
N ALA A 203 18.57 10.93 2.01
CA ALA A 203 19.26 12.16 2.40
C ALA A 203 18.31 13.38 2.35
N LYS A 204 17.49 13.48 1.29
CA LYS A 204 16.46 14.52 1.17
C LYS A 204 15.44 14.47 2.30
N MET A 205 14.98 13.28 2.69
CA MET A 205 14.02 13.14 3.79
C MET A 205 14.62 13.62 5.13
N PHE A 206 15.88 13.27 5.43
CA PHE A 206 16.56 13.79 6.63
C PHE A 206 16.74 15.31 6.58
N ALA A 207 17.08 15.88 5.46
CA ALA A 207 17.17 17.34 5.30
C ALA A 207 15.81 18.03 5.54
N LEU A 208 14.70 17.44 5.05
CA LEU A 208 13.33 17.95 5.31
C LEU A 208 12.93 17.89 6.80
N VAL A 209 13.51 16.98 7.56
CA VAL A 209 13.32 16.89 9.02
C VAL A 209 14.15 17.92 9.77
N GLY A 210 15.10 18.60 9.12
CA GLY A 210 15.90 19.69 9.68
C GLY A 210 17.36 19.35 9.96
N PHE A 211 17.85 18.18 9.51
CA PHE A 211 19.27 17.86 9.60
C PHE A 211 20.07 18.63 8.52
N SER A 212 21.31 18.99 8.84
CA SER A 212 22.24 19.52 7.83
C SER A 212 22.53 18.50 6.73
N GLU A 213 22.96 18.93 5.54
CA GLU A 213 23.30 18.03 4.44
C GLU A 213 24.30 16.95 4.85
N THR A 214 25.37 17.35 5.58
CA THR A 214 26.39 16.42 6.06
C THR A 214 25.82 15.38 7.04
N GLU A 215 24.92 15.77 7.92
CA GLU A 215 24.25 14.83 8.85
C GLU A 215 23.28 13.94 8.11
N ALA A 216 22.51 14.48 7.16
CA ALA A 216 21.58 13.74 6.34
C ALA A 216 22.30 12.65 5.52
N GLU A 217 23.46 12.94 4.94
CA GLU A 217 24.29 11.95 4.26
C GLU A 217 24.81 10.86 5.19
N LYS A 218 25.32 11.21 6.38
CA LYS A 218 25.75 10.21 7.36
C LYS A 218 24.61 9.30 7.79
N LYS A 219 23.42 9.86 8.02
CA LYS A 219 22.22 9.08 8.34
C LYS A 219 21.80 8.18 7.18
N MET A 220 21.84 8.66 5.94
CA MET A 220 21.59 7.87 4.74
C MET A 220 22.54 6.66 4.65
N VAL A 221 23.82 6.85 4.87
CA VAL A 221 24.81 5.76 4.88
C VAL A 221 24.46 4.71 5.95
N ASN A 222 24.05 5.13 7.14
CA ASN A 222 23.65 4.23 8.21
C ASN A 222 22.38 3.43 7.86
N VAL A 223 21.36 4.07 7.27
CA VAL A 223 20.14 3.39 6.79
C VAL A 223 20.51 2.35 5.74
N MET A 224 21.28 2.73 4.72
CA MET A 224 21.70 1.81 3.66
C MET A 224 22.50 0.63 4.20
N LYS A 225 23.39 0.87 5.17
CA LYS A 225 24.15 -0.20 5.81
C LYS A 225 23.23 -1.18 6.54
N LEU A 226 22.30 -0.68 7.34
CA LEU A 226 21.36 -1.52 8.08
C LEU A 226 20.49 -2.34 7.12
N GLU A 227 19.84 -1.70 6.15
CA GLU A 227 18.96 -2.37 5.22
C GLU A 227 19.72 -3.39 4.33
N THR A 228 20.98 -3.12 3.98
CA THR A 228 21.82 -4.09 3.26
C THR A 228 22.11 -5.31 4.10
N GLU A 229 22.40 -5.16 5.40
CA GLU A 229 22.60 -6.33 6.30
C GLU A 229 21.29 -7.13 6.46
N LEU A 230 20.13 -6.47 6.56
CA LEU A 230 18.84 -7.13 6.55
C LEU A 230 18.60 -7.89 5.23
N ALA A 231 18.94 -7.28 4.09
CA ALA A 231 18.80 -7.90 2.78
C ALA A 231 19.67 -9.16 2.62
N LYS A 232 20.89 -9.17 3.17
CA LYS A 232 21.75 -10.36 3.16
C LYS A 232 21.11 -11.52 3.91
N ALA A 233 20.44 -11.26 5.02
CA ALA A 233 19.75 -12.26 5.82
C ALA A 233 18.37 -12.66 5.27
N ALA A 234 17.75 -11.82 4.44
CA ALA A 234 16.40 -12.03 3.94
C ALA A 234 16.33 -13.15 2.89
N LYS A 235 15.18 -13.81 2.83
CA LYS A 235 14.82 -14.74 1.74
C LYS A 235 14.41 -13.95 0.50
N SER A 236 14.70 -14.51 -0.67
CA SER A 236 14.24 -13.99 -1.96
C SER A 236 12.72 -14.20 -2.14
N PRO A 237 12.07 -13.49 -3.06
CA PRO A 237 10.67 -13.72 -3.39
C PRO A 237 10.38 -15.17 -3.84
N ALA A 238 11.33 -15.84 -4.49
CA ALA A 238 11.19 -17.24 -4.88
C ALA A 238 11.18 -18.17 -3.66
N GLU A 239 12.12 -18.00 -2.74
CA GLU A 239 12.20 -18.78 -1.48
C GLU A 239 10.97 -18.54 -0.58
N LEU A 240 10.40 -17.34 -0.59
CA LEU A 240 9.20 -17.03 0.18
C LEU A 240 7.92 -17.67 -0.36
N ARG A 241 7.92 -18.15 -1.62
CA ARG A 241 6.78 -18.86 -2.21
C ARG A 241 6.63 -20.30 -1.77
N ASP A 242 7.65 -20.90 -1.17
CA ASP A 242 7.57 -22.26 -0.65
C ASP A 242 6.86 -22.27 0.73
N PRO A 243 5.59 -22.74 0.82
CA PRO A 243 4.83 -22.71 2.06
C PRO A 243 5.37 -23.68 3.10
N GLU A 244 5.95 -24.81 2.69
CA GLU A 244 6.49 -25.81 3.60
C GLU A 244 7.83 -25.36 4.20
N ALA A 245 8.74 -24.84 3.38
CA ALA A 245 10.02 -24.29 3.83
C ALA A 245 9.86 -23.05 4.74
N ASN A 246 8.72 -22.36 4.64
CA ASN A 246 8.42 -21.19 5.45
C ASN A 246 7.48 -21.48 6.64
N TYR A 247 7.04 -22.72 6.83
CA TYR A 247 6.25 -23.10 7.99
C TYR A 247 7.16 -23.54 9.14
N ASN A 248 7.40 -22.62 10.09
CA ASN A 248 8.27 -22.83 11.25
C ASN A 248 7.50 -22.57 12.55
N SER A 249 6.38 -23.31 12.73
CA SER A 249 5.56 -23.18 13.93
C SER A 249 6.33 -23.60 15.17
N MET A 250 6.22 -22.81 16.22
CA MET A 250 6.84 -23.07 17.53
C MET A 250 6.03 -22.46 18.65
N THR A 251 6.20 -22.98 19.86
CA THR A 251 5.61 -22.39 21.05
C THR A 251 6.28 -21.07 21.42
N ARG A 252 5.62 -20.24 22.23
CA ARG A 252 6.21 -19.00 22.77
C ARG A 252 7.51 -19.28 23.53
N GLN A 253 7.59 -20.38 24.25
CA GLN A 253 8.81 -20.74 25.00
C GLN A 253 9.98 -21.06 24.07
N GLU A 254 9.74 -21.84 23.02
CA GLU A 254 10.73 -22.17 21.99
C GLU A 254 11.17 -20.90 21.25
N PHE A 255 10.23 -20.02 20.90
CA PHE A 255 10.53 -18.75 20.25
C PHE A 255 11.44 -17.88 21.12
N ASN A 256 11.10 -17.69 22.40
CA ASN A 256 11.89 -16.88 23.32
C ASN A 256 13.30 -17.46 23.56
N LYS A 257 13.42 -18.80 23.54
CA LYS A 257 14.71 -19.47 23.65
C LYS A 257 15.55 -19.30 22.40
N ARG A 258 14.93 -19.38 21.22
CA ARG A 258 15.60 -19.27 19.92
C ARG A 258 15.97 -17.83 19.57
N TYR A 259 15.14 -16.89 19.96
CA TYR A 259 15.26 -15.45 19.64
C TYR A 259 15.25 -14.59 20.93
N PRO A 260 16.25 -14.70 21.79
CA PRO A 260 16.26 -14.06 23.10
C PRO A 260 16.27 -12.52 23.04
N ASN A 261 16.61 -11.96 21.90
CA ASN A 261 16.62 -10.51 21.65
C ASN A 261 15.25 -9.96 21.19
N ILE A 262 14.29 -10.84 20.93
CA ILE A 262 12.91 -10.48 20.56
C ILE A 262 12.02 -10.97 21.71
N LYS A 263 11.74 -10.11 22.68
CA LYS A 263 10.92 -10.46 23.87
C LYS A 263 9.53 -9.85 23.80
#